data_102c722dce4c47a99c8be666387c8726
#
_entry.id   102c722dce4c47a99c8be666387c8726
#
_cell.length_a   1.000
_cell.length_b   1.000
_cell.length_c   1.000
_cell.angle_alpha   90.00
_cell.angle_beta   90.00
_cell.angle_gamma   90.00
#
_symmetry.space_group_name_H-M   'P 1'
#
loop_
_entity.id
_entity.type
_entity.pdbx_description
1 polymer ?
#
loop_
_entity_poly.entity_id
_entity_poly.type
_entity_poly.pdbx_seq_one_letter_code
_entity_poly.pdbx_strand_id
1 'polypeptide(L)'
;MIKVSQSLPDIAVLRGGNKNFKQSLAEGVEVLTSLTKIGYEPIDVLIEKDGSWTSHGSPTDAHKIYTRAHTIIDTTRMKGEKYQELAKKMQIPLIFSEDQDVTLNREDLYRVLRQQDIKVPNTFVVRAHDPLKHEIFREMWLKYHTPLLVRPLHRDEDVPSKIVKMFPDLEKTIREYHEKGIDVHVLTYKKLPTTSIAVLPNFRNEEVYTPLWVDTFPEGDSLPNKESNARPHLQAPEFRKEHMKAIATKVYKALGLSTPVCIDFVDHNNEYVVVNVDLNPSLRKESRFMRSLATTGVDAGHYVHACIHNDIKR
;
A
#
# COMPACT_ATOMS: atom_id res chain seq x y z
N MET A 1 16.19 41.53 -16.48
CA MET A 1 16.19 40.18 -15.83
C MET A 1 15.16 39.34 -16.54
N ILE A 2 15.58 38.48 -17.44
CA ILE A 2 14.70 37.51 -18.10
C ILE A 2 14.44 36.43 -17.05
N LYS A 3 13.22 36.37 -16.47
CA LYS A 3 12.76 35.21 -15.74
C LYS A 3 12.64 34.07 -16.76
N VAL A 4 13.61 33.23 -16.86
CA VAL A 4 13.45 31.91 -17.49
C VAL A 4 12.41 31.20 -16.67
N SER A 5 11.17 31.16 -17.12
CA SER A 5 10.17 30.26 -16.59
C SER A 5 10.68 28.85 -16.93
N GLN A 6 11.27 28.15 -15.98
CA GLN A 6 11.49 26.74 -16.17
C GLN A 6 10.11 26.12 -16.41
N SER A 7 9.88 25.65 -17.62
CA SER A 7 8.69 24.86 -17.90
C SER A 7 8.69 23.65 -16.99
N LEU A 8 7.55 23.37 -16.36
CA LEU A 8 7.40 22.15 -15.55
C LEU A 8 7.63 20.93 -16.47
N PRO A 9 8.23 19.86 -15.95
CA PRO A 9 8.49 18.66 -16.76
C PRO A 9 7.17 18.01 -17.22
N ASP A 10 7.18 17.44 -18.43
CA ASP A 10 6.06 16.68 -18.96
C ASP A 10 5.91 15.36 -18.17
N ILE A 11 4.72 15.13 -17.61
CA ILE A 11 4.40 13.97 -16.79
C ILE A 11 3.31 13.16 -17.48
N ALA A 12 3.51 11.85 -17.62
CA ALA A 12 2.44 10.94 -18.04
C ALA A 12 1.85 10.22 -16.84
N VAL A 13 0.54 10.11 -16.79
CA VAL A 13 -0.18 9.33 -15.76
C VAL A 13 -0.84 8.14 -16.44
N LEU A 14 -0.35 6.94 -16.12
CA LEU A 14 -0.91 5.68 -16.59
C LEU A 14 -2.02 5.23 -15.64
N ARG A 15 -3.19 4.92 -16.17
CA ARG A 15 -4.35 4.44 -15.42
C ARG A 15 -5.09 3.33 -16.16
N GLY A 16 -5.91 2.55 -15.47
CA GLY A 16 -6.62 1.40 -16.02
C GLY A 16 -5.84 0.10 -15.85
N GLY A 17 -5.66 -0.66 -16.92
CA GLY A 17 -4.98 -1.95 -16.91
C GLY A 17 -5.91 -3.14 -16.65
N ASN A 18 -5.35 -4.35 -16.58
CA ASN A 18 -6.13 -5.58 -16.45
C ASN A 18 -6.46 -5.96 -15.00
N LYS A 19 -5.74 -5.37 -14.01
CA LYS A 19 -5.98 -5.59 -12.58
C LYS A 19 -6.54 -4.33 -11.94
N ASN A 20 -7.51 -4.49 -11.05
CA ASN A 20 -8.08 -3.38 -10.28
C ASN A 20 -8.50 -2.16 -11.11
N PHE A 21 -8.98 -2.38 -12.35
CA PHE A 21 -9.26 -1.36 -13.35
C PHE A 21 -10.00 -0.13 -12.80
N LYS A 22 -11.11 -0.35 -12.08
CA LYS A 22 -11.91 0.75 -11.51
C LYS A 22 -11.14 1.57 -10.48
N GLN A 23 -10.32 0.92 -9.66
CA GLN A 23 -9.52 1.58 -8.63
C GLN A 23 -8.41 2.40 -9.27
N SER A 24 -7.70 1.81 -10.23
CA SER A 24 -6.66 2.51 -11.01
C SER A 24 -7.21 3.72 -11.76
N LEU A 25 -8.40 3.60 -12.38
CA LEU A 25 -9.07 4.74 -13.01
C LEU A 25 -9.33 5.87 -12.02
N ALA A 26 -9.90 5.56 -10.85
CA ALA A 26 -10.22 6.56 -9.85
C ALA A 26 -8.95 7.24 -9.30
N GLU A 27 -7.91 6.45 -9.03
CA GLU A 27 -6.62 6.94 -8.53
C GLU A 27 -5.91 7.82 -9.57
N GLY A 28 -5.87 7.39 -10.85
CA GLY A 28 -5.29 8.17 -11.92
C GLY A 28 -6.00 9.51 -12.15
N VAL A 29 -7.33 9.54 -12.09
CA VAL A 29 -8.11 10.79 -12.20
C VAL A 29 -7.79 11.75 -11.04
N GLU A 30 -7.61 11.22 -9.83
CA GLU A 30 -7.27 12.06 -8.67
C GLU A 30 -5.85 12.65 -8.79
N VAL A 31 -4.89 11.85 -9.25
CA VAL A 31 -3.52 12.31 -9.53
C VAL A 31 -3.51 13.37 -10.63
N LEU A 32 -4.18 13.13 -11.77
CA LEU A 32 -4.31 14.09 -12.87
C LEU A 32 -4.89 15.41 -12.37
N THR A 33 -6.01 15.36 -11.63
CA THR A 33 -6.68 16.54 -11.08
C THR A 33 -5.77 17.32 -10.13
N SER A 34 -5.04 16.61 -9.27
CA SER A 34 -4.15 17.22 -8.28
C SER A 34 -2.93 17.87 -8.93
N LEU A 35 -2.34 17.25 -9.95
CA LEU A 35 -1.24 17.81 -10.72
C LEU A 35 -1.68 19.07 -11.48
N THR A 36 -2.84 19.04 -12.13
CA THR A 36 -3.39 20.22 -12.84
C THR A 36 -3.60 21.40 -11.89
N LYS A 37 -4.08 21.17 -10.66
CA LYS A 37 -4.27 22.22 -9.65
C LYS A 37 -2.98 22.95 -9.28
N ILE A 38 -1.85 22.28 -9.33
CA ILE A 38 -0.53 22.86 -9.00
C ILE A 38 0.25 23.32 -10.24
N GLY A 39 -0.41 23.33 -11.41
CA GLY A 39 0.11 23.97 -12.64
C GLY A 39 0.79 23.04 -13.63
N TYR A 40 0.74 21.71 -13.45
CA TYR A 40 1.19 20.77 -14.46
C TYR A 40 0.14 20.57 -15.55
N GLU A 41 0.60 20.16 -16.74
CA GLU A 41 -0.22 19.69 -17.85
C GLU A 41 0.06 18.19 -18.09
N PRO A 42 -0.48 17.30 -17.23
CA PRO A 42 -0.15 15.88 -17.31
C PRO A 42 -0.77 15.21 -18.54
N ILE A 43 -0.03 14.31 -19.16
CA ILE A 43 -0.50 13.46 -20.26
C ILE A 43 -1.36 12.35 -19.67
N ASP A 44 -2.66 12.38 -19.92
CA ASP A 44 -3.59 11.32 -19.52
C ASP A 44 -3.48 10.11 -20.45
N VAL A 45 -3.12 8.95 -19.88
CA VAL A 45 -2.95 7.69 -20.61
C VAL A 45 -3.82 6.61 -19.98
N LEU A 46 -4.79 6.14 -20.73
CA LEU A 46 -5.64 5.01 -20.35
C LEU A 46 -5.11 3.73 -20.99
N ILE A 47 -4.87 2.73 -20.18
CA ILE A 47 -4.60 1.35 -20.60
C ILE A 47 -5.89 0.55 -20.42
N GLU A 48 -6.45 0.06 -21.52
CA GLU A 48 -7.66 -0.75 -21.49
C GLU A 48 -7.38 -2.16 -20.96
N LYS A 49 -8.42 -2.91 -20.65
CA LYS A 49 -8.29 -4.29 -20.14
C LYS A 49 -7.64 -5.26 -21.14
N ASP A 50 -7.76 -4.98 -22.43
CA ASP A 50 -7.12 -5.75 -23.52
C ASP A 50 -5.66 -5.35 -23.77
N GLY A 51 -5.14 -4.38 -23.00
CA GLY A 51 -3.77 -3.85 -23.12
C GLY A 51 -3.60 -2.77 -24.16
N SER A 52 -4.67 -2.33 -24.86
CA SER A 52 -4.61 -1.19 -25.77
C SER A 52 -4.43 0.15 -25.03
N TRP A 53 -3.74 1.10 -25.64
CA TRP A 53 -3.42 2.38 -25.06
C TRP A 53 -4.15 3.51 -25.77
N THR A 54 -4.72 4.43 -25.01
CA THR A 54 -5.29 5.67 -25.53
C THR A 54 -4.78 6.87 -24.72
N SER A 55 -4.58 8.00 -25.40
CA SER A 55 -4.29 9.28 -24.77
C SER A 55 -5.19 10.35 -25.37
N HIS A 56 -5.90 11.10 -24.51
CA HIS A 56 -6.92 12.06 -24.91
C HIS A 56 -7.95 11.48 -25.92
N GLY A 57 -8.33 10.21 -25.74
CA GLY A 57 -9.27 9.51 -26.63
C GLY A 57 -8.70 9.03 -27.98
N SER A 58 -7.41 9.24 -28.25
CA SER A 58 -6.75 8.78 -29.47
C SER A 58 -5.84 7.58 -29.20
N PRO A 59 -5.79 6.55 -30.09
CA PRO A 59 -4.89 5.43 -29.95
C PRO A 59 -3.42 5.85 -29.89
N THR A 60 -2.68 5.25 -28.97
CA THR A 60 -1.26 5.51 -28.74
C THR A 60 -0.51 4.23 -28.34
N ASP A 61 0.75 4.35 -28.00
CA ASP A 61 1.58 3.27 -27.46
C ASP A 61 2.60 3.80 -26.45
N ALA A 62 3.21 2.89 -25.70
CA ALA A 62 4.18 3.25 -24.67
C ALA A 62 5.35 4.07 -25.22
N HIS A 63 5.89 3.73 -26.40
CA HIS A 63 7.03 4.42 -26.97
C HIS A 63 6.72 5.89 -27.28
N LYS A 64 5.54 6.18 -27.90
CA LYS A 64 5.11 7.55 -28.18
C LYS A 64 4.92 8.39 -26.93
N ILE A 65 4.39 7.80 -25.87
CA ILE A 65 4.24 8.49 -24.58
C ILE A 65 5.62 8.76 -23.97
N TYR A 66 6.49 7.79 -23.95
CA TYR A 66 7.80 7.86 -23.30
C TYR A 66 8.78 8.81 -24.00
N THR A 67 8.64 9.01 -25.30
CA THR A 67 9.44 10.04 -26.01
C THR A 67 9.05 11.47 -25.64
N ARG A 68 7.90 11.67 -24.99
CA ARG A 68 7.40 12.99 -24.57
C ARG A 68 7.50 13.21 -23.07
N ALA A 69 7.27 12.16 -22.28
CA ALA A 69 7.23 12.28 -20.83
C ALA A 69 8.63 12.23 -20.21
N HIS A 70 8.91 13.13 -19.27
CA HIS A 70 10.11 13.13 -18.45
C HIS A 70 9.97 12.19 -17.23
N THR A 71 8.74 11.94 -16.81
CA THR A 71 8.41 11.09 -15.66
C THR A 71 7.06 10.42 -15.90
N ILE A 72 6.92 9.20 -15.44
CA ILE A 72 5.69 8.43 -15.54
C ILE A 72 5.18 8.11 -14.13
N ILE A 73 3.89 8.33 -13.92
CA ILE A 73 3.18 7.92 -12.72
C ILE A 73 2.31 6.72 -13.08
N ASP A 74 2.63 5.57 -12.52
CA ASP A 74 1.92 4.33 -12.80
C ASP A 74 0.92 3.99 -11.70
N THR A 75 -0.36 4.23 -11.96
CA THR A 75 -1.45 3.84 -11.04
C THR A 75 -2.10 2.50 -11.40
N THR A 76 -1.60 1.79 -12.41
CA THR A 76 -2.21 0.55 -12.92
C THR A 76 -2.01 -0.64 -12.00
N ARG A 77 -0.96 -0.62 -11.15
CA ARG A 77 -0.58 -1.72 -10.25
C ARG A 77 -0.30 -3.04 -10.97
N MET A 78 0.03 -2.97 -12.24
CA MET A 78 0.49 -4.12 -13.01
C MET A 78 1.98 -4.38 -12.73
N LYS A 79 2.39 -5.66 -12.83
CA LYS A 79 3.79 -6.09 -12.57
C LYS A 79 4.37 -6.79 -13.78
N GLY A 80 5.66 -6.55 -14.04
CA GLY A 80 6.41 -7.28 -15.08
C GLY A 80 5.93 -6.98 -16.49
N GLU A 81 5.31 -5.84 -16.71
CA GLU A 81 4.79 -5.46 -18.02
C GLU A 81 5.89 -4.91 -18.94
N LYS A 82 5.76 -5.17 -20.22
CA LYS A 82 6.74 -4.73 -21.23
C LYS A 82 6.97 -3.21 -21.24
N TYR A 83 5.96 -2.43 -20.89
CA TYR A 83 6.09 -0.98 -20.83
C TYR A 83 6.97 -0.52 -19.65
N GLN A 84 7.00 -1.27 -18.54
CA GLN A 84 7.89 -1.00 -17.40
C GLN A 84 9.35 -1.28 -17.79
N GLU A 85 9.60 -2.37 -18.52
CA GLU A 85 10.93 -2.65 -19.08
C GLU A 85 11.37 -1.58 -20.08
N LEU A 86 10.43 -1.06 -20.89
CA LEU A 86 10.71 0.01 -21.84
C LEU A 86 11.08 1.31 -21.10
N ALA A 87 10.36 1.68 -20.04
CA ALA A 87 10.70 2.84 -19.22
C ALA A 87 12.12 2.73 -18.64
N LYS A 88 12.51 1.55 -18.12
CA LYS A 88 13.87 1.28 -17.65
C LYS A 88 14.91 1.45 -18.76
N LYS A 89 14.66 0.88 -19.94
CA LYS A 89 15.57 1.01 -21.10
C LYS A 89 15.74 2.45 -21.56
N MET A 90 14.68 3.24 -21.49
CA MET A 90 14.69 4.67 -21.83
C MET A 90 15.15 5.57 -20.69
N GLN A 91 15.48 5.01 -19.53
CA GLN A 91 15.88 5.72 -18.31
C GLN A 91 14.85 6.78 -17.85
N ILE A 92 13.57 6.50 -18.04
CA ILE A 92 12.49 7.37 -17.62
C ILE A 92 12.05 6.94 -16.21
N PRO A 93 12.04 7.85 -15.22
CA PRO A 93 11.56 7.56 -13.87
C PRO A 93 10.12 7.06 -13.90
N LEU A 94 9.88 5.91 -13.27
CA LEU A 94 8.57 5.30 -13.12
C LEU A 94 8.19 5.33 -11.64
N ILE A 95 7.28 6.22 -11.29
CA ILE A 95 6.81 6.43 -9.91
C ILE A 95 5.60 5.53 -9.65
N PHE A 96 5.54 4.89 -8.49
CA PHE A 96 4.48 3.96 -8.06
C PHE A 96 4.38 2.64 -8.86
N SER A 97 5.39 2.31 -9.63
CA SER A 97 5.47 0.99 -10.23
C SER A 97 5.64 -0.09 -9.15
N GLU A 98 4.92 -1.19 -9.28
CA GLU A 98 5.11 -2.37 -8.40
C GLU A 98 6.40 -3.17 -8.71
N ASP A 99 7.30 -2.62 -9.52
CA ASP A 99 8.55 -3.27 -9.92
C ASP A 99 9.62 -3.24 -8.80
N GLN A 100 9.18 -3.27 -7.56
CA GLN A 100 10.07 -3.37 -6.43
C GLN A 100 10.33 -4.85 -6.13
N ASP A 101 11.62 -5.21 -6.07
CA ASP A 101 12.10 -6.55 -5.71
C ASP A 101 11.64 -7.04 -4.32
N VAL A 102 10.93 -6.21 -3.57
CA VAL A 102 10.45 -6.50 -2.22
C VAL A 102 9.01 -7.04 -2.28
N THR A 103 8.81 -8.21 -2.86
CA THR A 103 7.58 -8.99 -2.66
C THR A 103 7.66 -9.75 -1.34
N LEU A 104 7.69 -9.04 -0.22
CA LEU A 104 7.61 -9.67 1.10
C LEU A 104 6.18 -10.20 1.30
N ASN A 105 6.04 -11.53 1.36
CA ASN A 105 4.83 -12.10 1.89
C ASN A 105 4.74 -11.79 3.40
N ARG A 106 3.56 -11.95 4.00
CA ARG A 106 3.35 -11.60 5.41
C ARG A 106 4.20 -12.39 6.40
N GLU A 107 4.59 -13.60 6.05
CA GLU A 107 5.45 -14.44 6.90
C GLU A 107 6.88 -13.90 6.93
N ASP A 108 7.45 -13.59 5.76
CA ASP A 108 8.78 -12.98 5.66
C ASP A 108 8.82 -11.61 6.31
N LEU A 109 7.79 -10.78 6.07
CA LEU A 109 7.62 -9.50 6.75
C LEU A 109 7.69 -9.67 8.27
N TYR A 110 6.90 -10.56 8.83
CA TYR A 110 6.88 -10.77 10.29
C TYR A 110 8.16 -11.39 10.81
N ARG A 111 8.82 -12.24 10.03
CA ARG A 111 10.12 -12.84 10.38
C ARG A 111 11.20 -11.75 10.50
N VAL A 112 11.32 -10.88 9.51
CA VAL A 112 12.29 -9.77 9.52
C VAL A 112 12.01 -8.82 10.68
N LEU A 113 10.76 -8.44 10.90
CA LEU A 113 10.41 -7.52 12.00
C LEU A 113 10.69 -8.12 13.38
N ARG A 114 10.42 -9.42 13.60
CA ARG A 114 10.77 -10.10 14.86
C ARG A 114 12.27 -10.12 15.13
N GLN A 115 13.10 -10.30 14.10
CA GLN A 115 14.56 -10.26 14.22
C GLN A 115 15.10 -8.89 14.68
N GLN A 116 14.30 -7.85 14.51
CA GLN A 116 14.61 -6.48 14.92
C GLN A 116 13.83 -6.05 16.19
N ASP A 117 13.33 -7.01 16.98
CA ASP A 117 12.52 -6.75 18.18
C ASP A 117 11.32 -5.82 17.94
N ILE A 118 10.70 -5.93 16.77
CA ILE A 118 9.46 -5.23 16.44
C ILE A 118 8.29 -6.19 16.68
N LYS A 119 7.31 -5.73 17.44
CA LYS A 119 6.12 -6.52 17.78
C LYS A 119 5.26 -6.78 16.53
N VAL A 120 4.97 -8.03 16.28
CA VAL A 120 4.07 -8.50 15.21
C VAL A 120 3.14 -9.58 15.77
N PRO A 121 1.98 -9.85 15.14
CA PRO A 121 1.07 -10.89 15.62
C PRO A 121 1.74 -12.26 15.62
N ASN A 122 1.35 -13.09 16.58
CA ASN A 122 1.60 -14.53 16.49
C ASN A 122 0.67 -15.10 15.43
N THR A 123 1.21 -15.86 14.50
CA THR A 123 0.47 -16.41 13.35
C THR A 123 0.73 -17.91 13.22
N PHE A 124 -0.26 -18.62 12.71
CA PHE A 124 -0.13 -19.96 12.18
C PHE A 124 -0.25 -19.89 10.66
N VAL A 125 0.68 -20.51 9.95
CA VAL A 125 0.66 -20.58 8.47
C VAL A 125 0.14 -21.94 8.05
N VAL A 126 -0.83 -21.95 7.15
CA VAL A 126 -1.31 -23.18 6.47
C VAL A 126 -1.00 -23.02 5.01
N ARG A 127 -0.19 -23.93 4.46
CA ARG A 127 0.14 -23.93 3.03
C ARG A 127 -0.93 -24.67 2.24
N ALA A 128 -1.16 -24.25 1.01
CA ALA A 128 -2.16 -24.85 0.13
C ALA A 128 -1.90 -26.33 -0.21
N HIS A 129 -0.67 -26.80 -0.03
CA HIS A 129 -0.29 -28.20 -0.26
C HIS A 129 -0.18 -29.03 1.02
N ASP A 130 -0.38 -28.41 2.20
CA ASP A 130 -0.31 -29.13 3.48
C ASP A 130 -1.50 -30.08 3.62
N PRO A 131 -1.30 -31.27 4.22
CA PRO A 131 -2.41 -32.17 4.52
C PRO A 131 -3.28 -31.57 5.63
N LEU A 132 -4.54 -31.28 5.33
CA LEU A 132 -5.50 -30.70 6.29
C LEU A 132 -6.07 -31.77 7.24
N LYS A 133 -5.30 -32.14 8.25
CA LYS A 133 -5.73 -33.05 9.33
C LYS A 133 -6.54 -32.29 10.39
N HIS A 134 -7.54 -32.96 10.98
CA HIS A 134 -8.39 -32.35 12.01
C HIS A 134 -7.61 -31.82 13.22
N GLU A 135 -6.51 -32.49 13.57
CA GLU A 135 -5.62 -32.12 14.68
C GLU A 135 -5.02 -30.74 14.51
N ILE A 136 -4.69 -30.33 13.24
CA ILE A 136 -4.13 -29.02 12.94
C ILE A 136 -5.14 -27.92 13.25
N PHE A 137 -6.41 -28.10 12.88
CA PHE A 137 -7.47 -27.15 13.21
C PHE A 137 -7.70 -27.03 14.71
N ARG A 138 -7.65 -28.16 15.41
CA ARG A 138 -7.79 -28.20 16.88
C ARG A 138 -6.61 -27.48 17.56
N GLU A 139 -5.40 -27.71 17.11
CA GLU A 139 -4.20 -27.00 17.62
C GLU A 139 -4.34 -25.49 17.44
N MET A 140 -4.69 -25.00 16.23
CA MET A 140 -4.92 -23.59 15.97
C MET A 140 -6.00 -23.01 16.89
N TRP A 141 -7.11 -23.73 17.06
CA TRP A 141 -8.24 -23.27 17.87
C TRP A 141 -7.88 -23.15 19.36
N LEU A 142 -7.09 -24.08 19.88
CA LEU A 142 -6.65 -24.07 21.28
C LEU A 142 -5.53 -23.05 21.54
N LYS A 143 -4.67 -22.81 20.55
CA LYS A 143 -3.52 -21.92 20.69
C LYS A 143 -3.88 -20.45 20.52
N TYR A 144 -4.81 -20.14 19.64
CA TYR A 144 -5.21 -18.79 19.34
C TYR A 144 -6.60 -18.50 19.88
N HIS A 145 -6.73 -17.38 20.60
CA HIS A 145 -8.01 -16.98 21.18
C HIS A 145 -8.97 -16.50 20.11
N THR A 146 -10.23 -16.92 20.18
CA THR A 146 -11.31 -16.48 19.28
C THR A 146 -11.77 -15.06 19.61
N PRO A 147 -12.25 -14.30 18.61
CA PRO A 147 -12.36 -14.67 17.20
C PRO A 147 -11.01 -14.75 16.49
N LEU A 148 -10.93 -15.58 15.45
CA LEU A 148 -9.75 -15.74 14.61
C LEU A 148 -9.88 -14.95 13.30
N LEU A 149 -8.77 -14.42 12.82
CA LEU A 149 -8.66 -13.86 11.48
C LEU A 149 -7.95 -14.87 10.58
N VAL A 150 -8.62 -15.30 9.51
CA VAL A 150 -8.04 -16.11 8.44
C VAL A 150 -7.88 -15.23 7.21
N ARG A 151 -6.67 -15.11 6.70
CA ARG A 151 -6.36 -14.24 5.56
C ARG A 151 -5.31 -14.86 4.65
N PRO A 152 -5.31 -14.54 3.33
CA PRO A 152 -4.27 -14.97 2.42
C PRO A 152 -2.87 -14.58 2.90
N LEU A 153 -1.89 -15.46 2.70
CA LEU A 153 -0.48 -15.20 3.02
C LEU A 153 0.07 -14.08 2.12
N HIS A 154 -0.21 -14.17 0.83
CA HIS A 154 0.06 -13.12 -0.13
C HIS A 154 -1.09 -12.12 -0.14
N ARG A 155 -0.78 -10.85 -0.36
CA ARG A 155 -1.84 -9.85 -0.53
C ARG A 155 -2.49 -10.07 -1.89
N ASP A 156 -3.72 -10.53 -1.86
CA ASP A 156 -4.59 -10.64 -3.03
C ASP A 156 -5.87 -9.89 -2.73
N GLU A 157 -6.18 -8.85 -3.53
CA GLU A 157 -7.36 -8.02 -3.33
C GLU A 157 -8.65 -8.76 -3.69
N ASP A 158 -8.54 -9.78 -4.54
CA ASP A 158 -9.69 -10.60 -4.97
C ASP A 158 -10.07 -11.67 -3.93
N VAL A 159 -9.20 -11.90 -2.94
CA VAL A 159 -9.41 -12.92 -1.91
C VAL A 159 -9.58 -12.26 -0.54
N PRO A 160 -10.83 -12.13 -0.05
CA PRO A 160 -11.11 -11.41 1.20
C PRO A 160 -10.61 -12.18 2.41
N SER A 161 -10.13 -11.48 3.43
CA SER A 161 -9.91 -12.04 4.77
C SER A 161 -11.24 -12.32 5.47
N LYS A 162 -11.30 -13.35 6.32
CA LYS A 162 -12.51 -13.76 7.04
C LYS A 162 -12.28 -13.79 8.56
N ILE A 163 -13.25 -13.28 9.32
CA ILE A 163 -13.28 -13.41 10.78
C ILE A 163 -14.08 -14.66 11.14
N VAL A 164 -13.48 -15.54 11.90
CA VAL A 164 -14.03 -16.84 12.31
C VAL A 164 -14.27 -16.85 13.82
N LYS A 165 -15.50 -17.13 14.23
CA LYS A 165 -15.92 -17.14 15.63
C LYS A 165 -16.19 -18.54 16.18
N MET A 166 -16.36 -19.53 15.32
CA MET A 166 -16.70 -20.91 15.69
C MET A 166 -15.73 -21.90 15.04
N PHE A 167 -15.45 -22.98 15.74
CA PHE A 167 -14.51 -24.01 15.26
C PHE A 167 -14.89 -24.62 13.88
N PRO A 168 -16.14 -24.98 13.62
CA PRO A 168 -16.53 -25.50 12.30
C PRO A 168 -16.28 -24.51 11.16
N ASP A 169 -16.44 -23.21 11.42
CA ASP A 169 -16.21 -22.16 10.44
C ASP A 169 -14.72 -22.01 10.11
N LEU A 170 -13.83 -22.30 11.09
CA LEU A 170 -12.38 -22.28 10.87
C LEU A 170 -11.99 -23.34 9.85
N GLU A 171 -12.41 -24.58 10.08
CA GLU A 171 -12.11 -25.69 9.17
C GLU A 171 -12.68 -25.43 7.78
N LYS A 172 -13.96 -25.02 7.69
CA LYS A 172 -14.61 -24.69 6.42
C LYS A 172 -13.84 -23.58 5.67
N THR A 173 -13.51 -22.51 6.38
CA THR A 173 -12.83 -21.35 5.76
C THR A 173 -11.45 -21.72 5.24
N ILE A 174 -10.66 -22.47 6.00
CA ILE A 174 -9.31 -22.88 5.55
C ILE A 174 -9.41 -23.83 4.36
N ARG A 175 -10.37 -24.77 4.35
CA ARG A 175 -10.58 -25.68 3.21
C ARG A 175 -10.97 -24.91 1.94
N GLU A 176 -11.83 -23.90 2.04
CA GLU A 176 -12.19 -23.03 0.89
C GLU A 176 -10.98 -22.31 0.27
N TYR A 177 -10.01 -21.88 1.07
CA TYR A 177 -8.77 -21.29 0.56
C TYR A 177 -7.83 -22.34 -0.02
N HIS A 178 -7.70 -23.47 0.67
CA HIS A 178 -6.86 -24.59 0.23
C HIS A 178 -7.30 -25.16 -1.13
N GLU A 179 -8.62 -25.32 -1.35
CA GLU A 179 -9.18 -25.75 -2.64
C GLU A 179 -8.85 -24.79 -3.79
N LYS A 180 -8.61 -23.52 -3.47
CA LYS A 180 -8.19 -22.50 -4.43
C LYS A 180 -6.67 -22.39 -4.58
N GLY A 181 -5.89 -23.24 -3.89
CA GLY A 181 -4.44 -23.19 -3.90
C GLY A 181 -3.86 -21.99 -3.15
N ILE A 182 -4.58 -21.44 -2.15
CA ILE A 182 -4.20 -20.22 -1.43
C ILE A 182 -3.62 -20.55 -0.07
N ASP A 183 -2.36 -20.17 0.17
CA ASP A 183 -1.74 -20.19 1.49
C ASP A 183 -2.39 -19.16 2.40
N VAL A 184 -2.58 -19.49 3.67
CA VAL A 184 -3.26 -18.60 4.62
C VAL A 184 -2.49 -18.41 5.93
N HIS A 185 -2.69 -17.23 6.52
CA HIS A 185 -2.38 -16.91 7.90
C HIS A 185 -3.62 -17.02 8.77
N VAL A 186 -3.47 -17.67 9.92
CA VAL A 186 -4.45 -17.70 11.01
C VAL A 186 -3.87 -17.00 12.22
N LEU A 187 -4.58 -16.04 12.79
CA LEU A 187 -4.16 -15.26 13.95
C LEU A 187 -5.37 -14.86 14.79
N THR A 188 -5.14 -14.50 16.06
CA THR A 188 -6.19 -13.93 16.91
C THR A 188 -6.64 -12.59 16.33
N TYR A 189 -7.95 -12.43 16.13
CA TYR A 189 -8.55 -11.15 15.77
C TYR A 189 -8.93 -10.36 17.03
N LYS A 190 -8.50 -9.12 17.07
CA LYS A 190 -8.92 -8.17 18.10
C LYS A 190 -9.70 -7.05 17.43
N LYS A 191 -10.91 -6.77 17.93
CA LYS A 191 -11.75 -5.68 17.44
C LYS A 191 -11.22 -4.33 17.97
N LEU A 192 -10.04 -3.96 17.52
CA LEU A 192 -9.35 -2.72 17.86
C LEU A 192 -9.25 -1.81 16.63
N PRO A 193 -9.13 -0.50 16.81
CA PRO A 193 -8.79 0.39 15.72
C PRO A 193 -7.47 -0.02 15.07
N THR A 194 -7.39 0.14 13.76
CA THR A 194 -6.12 0.06 13.02
C THR A 194 -5.55 1.46 12.90
N THR A 195 -4.37 1.67 13.42
CA THR A 195 -3.60 2.91 13.33
C THR A 195 -2.69 2.82 12.12
N SER A 196 -2.85 3.73 11.16
CA SER A 196 -2.09 3.73 9.90
C SER A 196 -1.27 5.00 9.78
N ILE A 197 0.01 4.86 9.43
CA ILE A 197 0.93 5.98 9.24
C ILE A 197 1.62 5.88 7.89
N ALA A 198 1.66 6.99 7.16
CA ALA A 198 2.48 7.12 5.96
C ALA A 198 3.96 7.26 6.35
N VAL A 199 4.85 6.62 5.60
CA VAL A 199 6.30 6.77 5.75
C VAL A 199 6.88 7.08 4.38
N LEU A 200 7.64 8.18 4.28
CA LEU A 200 8.21 8.66 3.03
C LEU A 200 9.73 8.80 3.17
N PRO A 201 10.51 8.28 2.20
CA PRO A 201 11.94 8.54 2.15
C PRO A 201 12.23 9.94 1.62
N ASN A 202 13.29 10.57 2.15
CA ASN A 202 13.88 11.82 1.65
C ASN A 202 12.86 12.95 1.41
N PHE A 203 11.83 13.04 2.25
CA PHE A 203 10.78 14.04 2.13
C PHE A 203 11.00 15.16 3.15
N ARG A 204 10.84 16.44 2.75
CA ARG A 204 11.01 17.63 3.61
C ARG A 204 12.35 17.68 4.35
N ASN A 205 13.43 17.24 3.70
CA ASN A 205 14.79 17.16 4.25
C ASN A 205 14.96 16.16 5.41
N GLU A 206 14.02 15.26 5.63
CA GLU A 206 14.15 14.13 6.56
C GLU A 206 14.48 12.86 5.77
N GLU A 207 15.43 12.05 6.26
CA GLU A 207 15.76 10.74 5.67
C GLU A 207 14.53 9.83 5.63
N VAL A 208 13.78 9.83 6.72
CA VAL A 208 12.50 9.11 6.85
C VAL A 208 11.48 10.05 7.47
N TYR A 209 10.58 10.55 6.65
CA TYR A 209 9.51 11.45 7.08
C TYR A 209 8.25 10.67 7.46
N THR A 210 7.65 11.02 8.59
CA THR A 210 6.39 10.45 9.07
C THR A 210 5.45 11.56 9.51
N PRO A 211 4.28 11.73 8.86
CA PRO A 211 3.24 12.63 9.33
C PRO A 211 2.51 12.04 10.56
N LEU A 212 1.39 12.63 10.96
CA LEU A 212 0.53 12.03 11.97
C LEU A 212 -0.23 10.82 11.38
N TRP A 213 -0.57 9.89 12.24
CA TRP A 213 -1.34 8.70 11.87
C TRP A 213 -2.83 8.96 11.77
N VAL A 214 -3.53 8.02 11.19
CA VAL A 214 -4.99 7.96 11.16
C VAL A 214 -5.47 6.66 11.78
N ASP A 215 -6.57 6.72 12.52
CA ASP A 215 -7.20 5.55 13.12
C ASP A 215 -8.43 5.15 12.30
N THR A 216 -8.50 3.88 11.91
CA THR A 216 -9.65 3.28 11.23
C THR A 216 -10.37 2.34 12.19
N PHE A 217 -11.64 2.60 12.43
CA PHE A 217 -12.44 1.85 13.40
C PHE A 217 -13.17 0.69 12.72
N PRO A 218 -13.26 -0.50 13.37
CA PRO A 218 -14.04 -1.60 12.85
C PRO A 218 -15.55 -1.30 12.93
N GLU A 219 -16.28 -1.51 11.85
CA GLU A 219 -17.74 -1.39 11.80
C GLU A 219 -18.39 -2.76 11.95
N GLY A 220 -19.22 -2.93 12.98
CA GLY A 220 -19.85 -4.22 13.26
C GLY A 220 -18.82 -5.32 13.48
N ASP A 221 -18.99 -6.44 12.82
CA ASP A 221 -18.08 -7.60 12.84
C ASP A 221 -17.13 -7.64 11.63
N SER A 222 -17.01 -6.54 10.91
CA SER A 222 -16.11 -6.44 9.76
C SER A 222 -14.70 -5.99 10.16
N LEU A 223 -13.73 -6.29 9.30
CA LEU A 223 -12.38 -5.76 9.43
C LEU A 223 -12.38 -4.23 9.28
N PRO A 224 -11.48 -3.50 9.96
CA PRO A 224 -11.35 -2.06 9.84
C PRO A 224 -10.66 -1.71 8.51
N ASN A 225 -11.31 -2.00 7.39
CA ASN A 225 -10.77 -1.79 6.04
C ASN A 225 -11.47 -0.68 5.27
N LYS A 226 -12.52 -0.07 5.81
CA LYS A 226 -13.20 1.05 5.15
C LYS A 226 -12.40 2.32 5.34
N GLU A 227 -11.72 2.73 4.29
CA GLU A 227 -10.95 3.98 4.24
C GLU A 227 -11.78 5.22 4.63
N SER A 228 -13.09 5.19 4.37
CA SER A 228 -14.03 6.27 4.72
C SER A 228 -14.08 6.62 6.21
N ASN A 229 -13.75 5.66 7.10
CA ASN A 229 -13.79 5.83 8.55
C ASN A 229 -12.46 6.25 9.16
N ALA A 230 -11.42 6.43 8.37
CA ALA A 230 -10.12 6.85 8.87
C ALA A 230 -10.19 8.28 9.44
N ARG A 231 -9.78 8.47 10.69
CA ARG A 231 -9.78 9.76 11.39
C ARG A 231 -8.36 10.14 11.80
N PRO A 232 -7.89 11.35 11.47
CA PRO A 232 -6.57 11.80 11.89
C PRO A 232 -6.53 12.02 13.43
N HIS A 233 -5.41 11.63 14.02
CA HIS A 233 -5.19 11.77 15.47
C HIS A 233 -4.46 13.09 15.81
N LEU A 234 -5.10 14.22 15.52
CA LEU A 234 -4.48 15.55 15.61
C LEU A 234 -4.10 15.97 17.04
N GLN A 235 -4.83 15.50 18.04
CA GLN A 235 -4.64 15.86 19.45
C GLN A 235 -3.81 14.84 20.25
N ALA A 236 -3.04 13.99 19.57
CA ALA A 236 -2.20 13.04 20.28
C ALA A 236 -1.14 13.75 21.13
N PRO A 237 -0.86 13.27 22.36
CA PRO A 237 0.23 13.77 23.17
C PRO A 237 1.57 13.62 22.46
N GLU A 238 2.51 14.56 22.68
CA GLU A 238 3.79 14.59 21.96
C GLU A 238 4.61 13.30 22.13
N PHE A 239 4.69 12.77 23.36
CA PHE A 239 5.38 11.51 23.60
C PHE A 239 4.84 10.34 22.74
N ARG A 240 3.54 10.34 22.44
CA ARG A 240 2.89 9.33 21.61
C ARG A 240 3.26 9.52 20.13
N LYS A 241 3.38 10.77 19.69
CA LYS A 241 3.80 11.10 18.32
C LYS A 241 5.23 10.65 18.10
N GLU A 242 6.15 11.00 19.01
CA GLU A 242 7.54 10.59 18.94
C GLU A 242 7.71 9.06 18.98
N HIS A 243 6.95 8.38 19.83
CA HIS A 243 6.98 6.93 19.92
C HIS A 243 6.52 6.26 18.61
N MET A 244 5.39 6.73 18.03
CA MET A 244 4.87 6.21 16.75
C MET A 244 5.86 6.49 15.61
N LYS A 245 6.43 7.69 15.54
CA LYS A 245 7.46 8.06 14.55
C LYS A 245 8.67 7.13 14.67
N ALA A 246 9.15 6.90 15.88
CA ALA A 246 10.32 6.03 16.13
C ALA A 246 10.05 4.58 15.68
N ILE A 247 8.88 4.02 16.02
CA ILE A 247 8.53 2.65 15.60
C ILE A 247 8.35 2.57 14.09
N ALA A 248 7.64 3.50 13.46
CA ALA A 248 7.44 3.51 12.01
C ALA A 248 8.77 3.63 11.25
N THR A 249 9.67 4.48 11.71
CA THR A 249 11.03 4.62 11.16
C THR A 249 11.83 3.32 11.35
N LYS A 250 11.73 2.68 12.53
CA LYS A 250 12.40 1.40 12.80
C LYS A 250 11.91 0.30 11.86
N VAL A 251 10.58 0.19 11.65
CA VAL A 251 9.97 -0.75 10.68
C VAL A 251 10.49 -0.50 9.27
N TYR A 252 10.47 0.75 8.83
CA TYR A 252 10.92 1.16 7.50
C TYR A 252 12.37 0.75 7.23
N LYS A 253 13.27 1.08 8.16
CA LYS A 253 14.71 0.74 8.08
C LYS A 253 14.96 -0.76 8.18
N ALA A 254 14.24 -1.46 9.06
CA ALA A 254 14.37 -2.92 9.24
C ALA A 254 14.03 -3.70 7.97
N LEU A 255 13.11 -3.18 7.17
CA LEU A 255 12.71 -3.78 5.89
C LEU A 255 13.57 -3.34 4.71
N GLY A 256 14.55 -2.45 4.92
CA GLY A 256 15.42 -1.93 3.86
C GLY A 256 14.67 -1.19 2.75
N LEU A 257 13.56 -0.53 3.09
CA LEU A 257 12.70 0.12 2.12
C LEU A 257 13.30 1.43 1.60
N SER A 258 13.09 1.71 0.33
CA SER A 258 13.50 2.96 -0.33
C SER A 258 12.32 3.74 -0.92
N THR A 259 11.10 3.21 -0.80
CA THR A 259 9.88 3.76 -1.39
C THR A 259 8.86 4.07 -0.32
N PRO A 260 7.89 4.94 -0.64
CA PRO A 260 6.80 5.28 0.28
C PRO A 260 5.97 4.07 0.64
N VAL A 261 5.57 3.99 1.91
CA VAL A 261 4.75 2.90 2.42
C VAL A 261 3.68 3.41 3.37
N CYS A 262 2.64 2.60 3.60
CA CYS A 262 1.70 2.80 4.68
C CYS A 262 1.84 1.64 5.68
N ILE A 263 2.14 1.94 6.94
CA ILE A 263 2.31 0.94 7.98
C ILE A 263 1.07 0.93 8.86
N ASP A 264 0.49 -0.26 9.03
CA ASP A 264 -0.68 -0.48 9.86
C ASP A 264 -0.28 -1.13 11.19
N PHE A 265 -0.73 -0.51 12.27
CA PHE A 265 -0.54 -0.97 13.63
C PHE A 265 -1.88 -1.25 14.30
N VAL A 266 -1.84 -2.10 15.31
CA VAL A 266 -2.90 -2.21 16.33
C VAL A 266 -2.27 -1.87 17.68
N ASP A 267 -2.88 -0.91 18.39
CA ASP A 267 -2.50 -0.58 19.77
C ASP A 267 -3.09 -1.64 20.70
N HIS A 268 -2.23 -2.36 21.39
CA HIS A 268 -2.62 -3.35 22.37
C HIS A 268 -1.90 -3.07 23.70
N ASN A 269 -2.61 -2.51 24.67
CA ASN A 269 -2.08 -2.16 25.99
C ASN A 269 -0.86 -1.21 25.91
N ASN A 270 -0.94 -0.17 25.09
CA ASN A 270 0.13 0.78 24.78
C ASN A 270 1.35 0.17 24.06
N GLU A 271 1.20 -1.03 23.52
CA GLU A 271 2.18 -1.64 22.63
C GLU A 271 1.66 -1.62 21.20
N TYR A 272 2.43 -1.03 20.28
CA TYR A 272 2.11 -1.03 18.86
C TYR A 272 2.56 -2.32 18.21
N VAL A 273 1.61 -3.09 17.68
CA VAL A 273 1.85 -4.34 16.96
C VAL A 273 1.69 -4.08 15.47
N VAL A 274 2.73 -4.30 14.68
CA VAL A 274 2.68 -4.13 13.20
C VAL A 274 1.86 -5.26 12.60
N VAL A 275 0.73 -4.94 11.98
CA VAL A 275 -0.17 -5.93 11.38
C VAL A 275 -0.09 -5.97 9.86
N ASN A 276 0.41 -4.90 9.23
CA ASN A 276 0.58 -4.84 7.78
C ASN A 276 1.57 -3.73 7.39
N VAL A 277 2.24 -3.89 6.25
CA VAL A 277 2.99 -2.85 5.56
C VAL A 277 2.52 -2.86 4.11
N ASP A 278 1.93 -1.75 3.69
CA ASP A 278 1.48 -1.54 2.32
C ASP A 278 2.61 -0.89 1.53
N LEU A 279 3.24 -1.66 0.66
CA LEU A 279 4.39 -1.23 -0.15
C LEU A 279 3.99 -0.39 -1.37
N ASN A 280 2.70 -0.39 -1.71
CA ASN A 280 2.15 0.41 -2.81
C ASN A 280 0.84 1.08 -2.36
N PRO A 281 0.93 2.08 -1.45
CA PRO A 281 -0.24 2.73 -0.89
C PRO A 281 -1.00 3.53 -1.94
N SER A 282 -2.33 3.53 -1.84
CA SER A 282 -3.20 4.27 -2.74
C SER A 282 -3.06 5.79 -2.57
N LEU A 283 -3.01 6.51 -3.70
CA LEU A 283 -3.00 7.97 -3.74
C LEU A 283 -4.39 8.59 -3.71
N ARG A 284 -5.44 7.80 -3.56
CA ARG A 284 -6.80 8.32 -3.40
C ARG A 284 -6.93 9.13 -2.12
N LYS A 285 -7.62 10.25 -2.18
CA LYS A 285 -7.81 11.16 -1.04
C LYS A 285 -8.35 10.47 0.21
N GLU A 286 -9.22 9.46 0.04
CA GLU A 286 -9.82 8.70 1.12
C GLU A 286 -8.87 7.63 1.70
N SER A 287 -7.77 7.31 1.04
CA SER A 287 -6.84 6.29 1.50
C SER A 287 -6.21 6.67 2.83
N ARG A 288 -5.86 5.68 3.63
CA ARG A 288 -5.20 5.89 4.91
C ARG A 288 -3.86 6.60 4.75
N PHE A 289 -3.12 6.27 3.69
CA PHE A 289 -1.87 6.92 3.32
C PHE A 289 -2.06 8.42 3.08
N MET A 290 -2.97 8.79 2.17
CA MET A 290 -3.21 10.19 1.84
C MET A 290 -3.84 10.97 2.99
N ARG A 291 -4.69 10.37 3.80
CA ARG A 291 -5.22 11.00 5.02
C ARG A 291 -4.15 11.25 6.06
N SER A 292 -3.17 10.34 6.20
CA SER A 292 -2.02 10.57 7.05
C SER A 292 -1.18 11.75 6.54
N LEU A 293 -0.89 11.83 5.24
CA LEU A 293 -0.20 12.96 4.61
C LEU A 293 -0.96 14.30 4.76
N ALA A 294 -2.28 14.26 4.61
CA ALA A 294 -3.13 15.44 4.74
C ALA A 294 -3.06 16.09 6.13
N THR A 295 -2.66 15.36 7.19
CA THR A 295 -2.43 15.92 8.53
C THR A 295 -1.34 17.00 8.55
N THR A 296 -0.48 17.00 7.55
CA THR A 296 0.62 17.97 7.38
C THR A 296 0.46 18.84 6.14
N GLY A 297 -0.77 18.89 5.58
CA GLY A 297 -1.12 19.72 4.43
C GLY A 297 -0.62 19.19 3.08
N VAL A 298 -0.26 17.90 2.99
CA VAL A 298 0.22 17.27 1.75
C VAL A 298 -0.93 16.56 1.06
N ASP A 299 -1.28 16.98 -0.14
CA ASP A 299 -2.19 16.27 -1.05
C ASP A 299 -1.42 15.45 -2.11
N ALA A 300 -2.15 14.74 -2.98
CA ALA A 300 -1.54 13.89 -4.00
C ALA A 300 -0.65 14.69 -4.97
N GLY A 301 -1.05 15.90 -5.35
CA GLY A 301 -0.28 16.76 -6.26
C GLY A 301 1.04 17.20 -5.62
N HIS A 302 1.00 17.72 -4.40
CA HIS A 302 2.21 18.12 -3.67
C HIS A 302 3.15 16.92 -3.42
N TYR A 303 2.59 15.76 -3.12
CA TYR A 303 3.37 14.56 -2.90
C TYR A 303 4.07 14.09 -4.19
N VAL A 304 3.33 13.99 -5.29
CA VAL A 304 3.89 13.60 -6.60
C VAL A 304 4.92 14.64 -7.08
N HIS A 305 4.66 15.94 -6.91
CA HIS A 305 5.62 16.99 -7.21
C HIS A 305 6.95 16.80 -6.45
N ALA A 306 6.88 16.46 -5.17
CA ALA A 306 8.08 16.19 -4.38
C ALA A 306 8.84 14.94 -4.88
N CYS A 307 8.15 13.87 -5.25
CA CYS A 307 8.76 12.68 -5.83
C CYS A 307 9.52 13.01 -7.14
N ILE A 308 8.91 13.79 -8.03
CA ILE A 308 9.52 14.20 -9.30
C ILE A 308 10.78 15.01 -9.06
N HIS A 309 10.74 15.99 -8.16
CA HIS A 309 11.90 16.83 -7.87
C HIS A 309 13.03 16.09 -7.14
N ASN A 310 12.72 15.09 -6.36
CA ASN A 310 13.74 14.26 -5.71
C ASN A 310 14.44 13.33 -6.71
N ASP A 311 13.71 12.79 -7.71
CA ASP A 311 14.29 11.95 -8.74
C ASP A 311 15.10 12.75 -9.79
N ILE A 312 14.72 13.99 -10.06
CA ILE A 312 15.48 14.88 -10.95
C ILE A 312 16.83 15.32 -10.34
N LYS A 313 16.97 15.28 -9.01
CA LYS A 313 18.21 15.63 -8.30
C LYS A 313 19.19 14.45 -8.13
N ARG A 314 18.81 13.24 -8.56
CA ARG A 314 19.68 12.05 -8.60
C ARG A 314 20.26 11.84 -9.99
#